data_8ae6fe057b5abbc476fd5f728022c765
#
_entry.id   8ae6fe057b5abbc476fd5f728022c765
#
_cell.length_a   1.000
_cell.length_b   1.000
_cell.length_c   1.000
_cell.angle_alpha   90.00
_cell.angle_beta   90.00
_cell.angle_gamma   90.00
#
_symmetry.space_group_name_H-M   'P 1'
#
loop_
_entity.id
_entity.type
_entity.pdbx_description
1 polymer ?
#
loop_
_entity_poly.entity_id
_entity_poly.type
_entity_poly.pdbx_seq_one_letter_code
_entity_poly.pdbx_strand_id
1 'polypeptide(L)'
;VYFRQYSGEYLCKLCFIFSIEEKTSRTISKFSMVNYGDKIAVGVSGGKDSLSLLLVLKHLFQRKKTNDLVAITIDEGITGYRDESLQIVKEFCSKLNIKNEIFSYKDLFGVDMDESMSIRPSKKMTSCSVCGTFRRRAIDIATDYVGANVIATGHNLDDQLQSFMINVISGDVNRIGWTYPEPVHYGTKKIKKIKPFIEIYEREIVFYALQQNIPFQSEQCPYQDESIRSEIRELFNSLEEHRSGIKYNAYN
;
A
#
# COMPACT_ATOMS: atom_id res chain seq x y z
N VAL A 1 -0.47 -20.71 15.92
CA VAL A 1 0.86 -20.21 16.30
C VAL A 1 1.59 -19.78 15.05
N TYR A 2 2.15 -18.59 15.03
CA TYR A 2 3.00 -18.06 13.96
C TYR A 2 4.46 -18.12 14.40
N PHE A 3 5.31 -18.75 13.61
CA PHE A 3 6.76 -18.73 13.84
C PHE A 3 7.40 -17.59 13.02
N ARG A 4 7.96 -16.65 13.73
CA ARG A 4 8.63 -15.48 13.15
C ARG A 4 10.12 -15.79 13.00
N GLN A 5 10.53 -16.28 11.84
CA GLN A 5 11.87 -16.78 11.57
C GLN A 5 13.00 -15.80 11.94
N TYR A 6 12.85 -14.51 11.57
CA TYR A 6 13.90 -13.50 11.77
C TYR A 6 14.12 -13.09 13.24
N SER A 7 13.16 -13.38 14.12
CA SER A 7 13.31 -13.13 15.59
C SER A 7 13.30 -14.41 16.42
N GLY A 8 13.03 -15.58 15.81
CA GLY A 8 12.93 -16.86 16.50
C GLY A 8 11.69 -16.99 17.41
N GLU A 9 10.73 -16.08 17.31
CA GLU A 9 9.57 -16.03 18.20
C GLU A 9 8.42 -16.92 17.74
N TYR A 10 7.79 -17.61 18.67
CA TYR A 10 6.51 -18.27 18.48
C TYR A 10 5.39 -17.41 19.06
N LEU A 11 4.50 -16.94 18.21
CA LEU A 11 3.43 -16.03 18.58
C LEU A 11 2.07 -16.69 18.47
N CYS A 12 1.25 -16.61 19.52
CA CYS A 12 -0.17 -16.97 19.41
C CYS A 12 -0.90 -15.89 18.55
N LYS A 13 -2.15 -16.18 18.14
CA LYS A 13 -2.96 -15.26 17.33
C LYS A 13 -2.99 -13.84 17.89
N LEU A 14 -3.31 -13.69 19.16
CA LEU A 14 -3.44 -12.36 19.79
C LEU A 14 -2.09 -11.63 19.88
N CYS A 15 -1.02 -12.33 20.29
CA CYS A 15 0.31 -11.76 20.34
C CYS A 15 0.80 -11.33 18.95
N PHE A 16 0.50 -12.13 17.92
CA PHE A 16 0.86 -11.80 16.54
C PHE A 16 0.15 -10.53 16.07
N ILE A 17 -1.19 -10.46 16.22
CA ILE A 17 -1.98 -9.28 15.84
C ILE A 17 -1.44 -8.03 16.54
N PHE A 18 -1.27 -8.12 17.87
CA PHE A 18 -0.72 -7.02 18.65
C PHE A 18 0.67 -6.59 18.17
N SER A 19 1.54 -7.56 17.84
CA SER A 19 2.89 -7.25 17.36
C SER A 19 2.92 -6.49 16.03
N ILE A 20 1.98 -6.76 15.11
CA ILE A 20 1.85 -6.02 13.85
C ILE A 20 1.38 -4.59 14.10
N GLU A 21 0.34 -4.42 14.93
CA GLU A 21 -0.18 -3.10 15.29
C GLU A 21 0.89 -2.25 16.00
N GLU A 22 1.60 -2.85 16.96
CA GLU A 22 2.67 -2.18 17.71
C GLU A 22 3.83 -1.78 16.80
N LYS A 23 4.28 -2.69 15.92
CA LYS A 23 5.35 -2.41 14.95
C LYS A 23 4.95 -1.27 14.02
N THR A 24 3.70 -1.28 13.52
CA THR A 24 3.16 -0.18 12.71
C THR A 24 3.18 1.13 13.48
N SER A 25 2.76 1.13 14.75
CA SER A 25 2.79 2.33 15.61
C SER A 25 4.20 2.86 15.81
N ARG A 26 5.17 1.98 16.04
CA ARG A 26 6.60 2.34 16.16
C ARG A 26 7.15 2.95 14.87
N THR A 27 6.83 2.34 13.72
CA THR A 27 7.23 2.84 12.39
C THR A 27 6.67 4.24 12.13
N ILE A 28 5.38 4.46 12.44
CA ILE A 28 4.74 5.78 12.34
C ILE A 28 5.47 6.81 13.21
N SER A 29 5.83 6.46 14.44
CA SER A 29 6.54 7.35 15.37
C SER A 29 7.99 7.58 14.93
N LYS A 30 8.71 6.53 14.55
CA LYS A 30 10.12 6.57 14.10
C LYS A 30 10.34 7.56 12.96
N PHE A 31 9.43 7.57 11.99
CA PHE A 31 9.51 8.43 10.80
C PHE A 31 8.60 9.66 10.90
N SER A 32 8.06 9.98 12.08
CA SER A 32 7.17 11.14 12.29
C SER A 32 6.06 11.23 11.23
N MET A 33 5.46 10.09 10.87
CA MET A 33 4.54 9.98 9.74
C MET A 33 3.22 10.70 9.96
N VAL A 34 2.75 10.82 11.20
CA VAL A 34 1.44 11.38 11.55
C VAL A 34 1.60 12.30 12.77
N ASN A 35 0.98 13.48 12.71
CA ASN A 35 0.85 14.39 13.82
C ASN A 35 -0.54 14.29 14.48
N TYR A 36 -0.66 14.77 15.70
CA TYR A 36 -1.96 14.91 16.36
C TYR A 36 -2.88 15.82 15.53
N GLY A 37 -4.13 15.39 15.31
CA GLY A 37 -5.12 16.16 14.57
C GLY A 37 -5.03 16.05 13.04
N ASP A 38 -4.06 15.29 12.49
CA ASP A 38 -4.02 15.02 11.06
C ASP A 38 -5.28 14.29 10.62
N LYS A 39 -5.85 14.69 9.48
CA LYS A 39 -6.87 13.92 8.75
C LYS A 39 -6.18 13.01 7.73
N ILE A 40 -6.35 11.73 7.91
CA ILE A 40 -5.63 10.70 7.16
C ILE A 40 -6.54 10.06 6.13
N ALA A 41 -6.22 10.22 4.85
CA ALA A 41 -6.77 9.40 3.79
C ALA A 41 -6.01 8.07 3.75
N VAL A 42 -6.71 6.95 3.59
CA VAL A 42 -6.13 5.63 3.41
C VAL A 42 -6.49 5.14 2.01
N GLY A 43 -5.49 4.93 1.16
CA GLY A 43 -5.69 4.38 -0.18
C GLY A 43 -6.05 2.89 -0.11
N VAL A 44 -7.28 2.55 -0.50
CA VAL A 44 -7.83 1.19 -0.38
C VAL A 44 -8.13 0.62 -1.75
N SER A 45 -7.44 -0.45 -2.13
CA SER A 45 -7.57 -1.08 -3.45
C SER A 45 -8.44 -2.34 -3.46
N GLY A 46 -8.83 -2.86 -2.29
CA GLY A 46 -9.48 -4.16 -2.16
C GLY A 46 -8.50 -5.32 -1.94
N GLY A 47 -7.20 -5.07 -2.02
CA GLY A 47 -6.17 -6.06 -1.72
C GLY A 47 -5.82 -6.13 -0.23
N LYS A 48 -5.25 -7.27 0.19
CA LYS A 48 -4.89 -7.60 1.58
C LYS A 48 -4.12 -6.49 2.32
N ASP A 49 -3.13 -5.88 1.65
CA ASP A 49 -2.24 -4.90 2.29
C ASP A 49 -2.99 -3.62 2.64
N SER A 50 -3.78 -3.09 1.71
CA SER A 50 -4.53 -1.85 1.89
C SER A 50 -5.66 -1.98 2.92
N LEU A 51 -6.38 -3.12 2.93
CA LEU A 51 -7.44 -3.39 3.89
C LEU A 51 -6.89 -3.68 5.29
N SER A 52 -5.76 -4.39 5.38
CA SER A 52 -5.05 -4.60 6.65
C SER A 52 -4.55 -3.26 7.22
N LEU A 53 -3.99 -2.39 6.38
CA LEU A 53 -3.57 -1.06 6.80
C LEU A 53 -4.74 -0.25 7.37
N LEU A 54 -5.88 -0.23 6.66
CA LEU A 54 -7.07 0.47 7.12
C LEU A 54 -7.51 0.00 8.51
N LEU A 55 -7.53 -1.32 8.74
CA LEU A 55 -7.90 -1.91 10.03
C LEU A 55 -6.90 -1.55 11.13
N VAL A 56 -5.60 -1.68 10.86
CA VAL A 56 -4.55 -1.34 11.84
C VAL A 56 -4.63 0.13 12.23
N LEU A 57 -4.72 1.04 11.25
CA LEU A 57 -4.82 2.48 11.52
C LEU A 57 -6.10 2.82 12.30
N LYS A 58 -7.23 2.17 11.98
CA LYS A 58 -8.45 2.29 12.76
C LYS A 58 -8.22 1.93 14.22
N HIS A 59 -7.62 0.77 14.50
CA HIS A 59 -7.35 0.34 15.88
C HIS A 59 -6.41 1.32 16.61
N LEU A 60 -5.36 1.79 15.94
CA LEU A 60 -4.39 2.70 16.54
C LEU A 60 -4.99 4.08 16.89
N PHE A 61 -5.76 4.66 15.97
CA PHE A 61 -6.27 6.02 16.14
C PHE A 61 -7.60 6.09 16.90
N GLN A 62 -8.47 5.08 16.80
CA GLN A 62 -9.68 5.03 17.63
C GLN A 62 -9.37 4.88 19.12
N ARG A 63 -8.34 4.12 19.49
CA ARG A 63 -7.92 3.99 20.89
C ARG A 63 -7.49 5.32 21.49
N LYS A 64 -6.88 6.18 20.67
CA LYS A 64 -6.31 7.47 21.11
C LYS A 64 -7.25 8.66 20.83
N LYS A 65 -8.29 8.50 20.01
CA LYS A 65 -9.19 9.56 19.52
C LYS A 65 -8.41 10.78 18.97
N THR A 66 -7.35 10.52 18.24
CA THR A 66 -6.37 11.54 17.87
C THR A 66 -6.51 12.03 16.44
N ASN A 67 -6.98 11.18 15.52
CA ASN A 67 -6.92 11.44 14.09
C ASN A 67 -8.18 10.92 13.39
N ASP A 68 -8.64 11.64 12.39
CA ASP A 68 -9.77 11.23 11.54
C ASP A 68 -9.27 10.38 10.38
N LEU A 69 -9.99 9.28 10.08
CA LEU A 69 -9.71 8.40 8.96
C LEU A 69 -10.80 8.49 7.90
N VAL A 70 -10.39 8.54 6.64
CA VAL A 70 -11.26 8.39 5.46
C VAL A 70 -10.61 7.43 4.48
N ALA A 71 -11.35 6.47 3.96
CA ALA A 71 -10.87 5.60 2.90
C ALA A 71 -11.07 6.29 1.54
N ILE A 72 -10.07 6.19 0.67
CA ILE A 72 -10.17 6.59 -0.74
C ILE A 72 -9.88 5.39 -1.63
N THR A 73 -10.73 5.19 -2.62
CA THR A 73 -10.63 4.08 -3.57
C THR A 73 -10.53 4.64 -4.98
N ILE A 74 -9.55 4.19 -5.72
CA ILE A 74 -9.41 4.54 -7.14
C ILE A 74 -9.94 3.39 -7.98
N ASP A 75 -10.88 3.71 -8.84
CA ASP A 75 -11.40 2.81 -9.86
C ASP A 75 -10.69 3.11 -11.18
N GLU A 76 -9.87 2.18 -11.63
CA GLU A 76 -9.12 2.30 -12.87
C GLU A 76 -9.96 2.00 -14.11
N GLY A 77 -11.18 1.46 -13.96
CA GLY A 77 -12.06 1.09 -15.06
C GLY A 77 -11.55 -0.11 -15.85
N ILE A 78 -11.01 -1.12 -15.17
CA ILE A 78 -10.59 -2.39 -15.78
C ILE A 78 -11.77 -3.36 -15.71
N THR A 79 -12.36 -3.63 -16.87
CA THR A 79 -13.57 -4.45 -17.00
C THR A 79 -13.39 -5.85 -16.44
N GLY A 80 -14.33 -6.30 -15.62
CA GLY A 80 -14.33 -7.64 -15.01
C GLY A 80 -13.33 -7.85 -13.89
N TYR A 81 -12.47 -6.86 -13.59
CA TYR A 81 -11.46 -6.94 -12.53
C TYR A 81 -11.79 -6.08 -11.30
N ARG A 82 -12.29 -4.85 -11.52
CA ARG A 82 -12.48 -3.90 -10.41
C ARG A 82 -13.76 -4.10 -9.63
N ASP A 83 -14.78 -4.71 -10.21
CA ASP A 83 -16.11 -4.82 -9.61
C ASP A 83 -16.08 -5.55 -8.26
N GLU A 84 -15.42 -6.71 -8.19
CA GLU A 84 -15.27 -7.46 -6.95
C GLU A 84 -14.53 -6.66 -5.87
N SER A 85 -13.41 -6.05 -6.23
CA SER A 85 -12.61 -5.29 -5.28
C SER A 85 -13.32 -4.05 -4.74
N LEU A 86 -14.12 -3.36 -5.56
CA LEU A 86 -14.93 -2.22 -5.15
C LEU A 86 -16.02 -2.65 -4.17
N GLN A 87 -16.67 -3.80 -4.42
CA GLN A 87 -17.68 -4.35 -3.52
C GLN A 87 -17.05 -4.73 -2.17
N ILE A 88 -15.92 -5.44 -2.18
CA ILE A 88 -15.18 -5.80 -0.96
C ILE A 88 -14.84 -4.56 -0.14
N VAL A 89 -14.31 -3.51 -0.77
CA VAL A 89 -13.96 -2.26 -0.08
C VAL A 89 -15.19 -1.61 0.54
N LYS A 90 -16.28 -1.52 -0.21
CA LYS A 90 -17.52 -0.90 0.23
C LYS A 90 -18.09 -1.58 1.48
N GLU A 91 -18.17 -2.91 1.45
CA GLU A 91 -18.64 -3.72 2.57
C GLU A 91 -17.71 -3.62 3.78
N PHE A 92 -16.40 -3.69 3.56
CA PHE A 92 -15.41 -3.63 4.64
C PHE A 92 -15.37 -2.26 5.31
N CYS A 93 -15.41 -1.17 4.55
CA CYS A 93 -15.48 0.18 5.08
C CYS A 93 -16.78 0.41 5.86
N SER A 94 -17.92 -0.08 5.36
CA SER A 94 -19.21 -0.03 6.07
C SER A 94 -19.13 -0.78 7.41
N LYS A 95 -18.61 -2.01 7.42
CA LYS A 95 -18.40 -2.80 8.65
C LYS A 95 -17.51 -2.08 9.66
N LEU A 96 -16.52 -1.35 9.17
CA LEU A 96 -15.62 -0.57 10.01
C LEU A 96 -16.20 0.79 10.42
N ASN A 97 -17.34 1.21 9.89
CA ASN A 97 -17.88 2.57 10.05
C ASN A 97 -16.85 3.65 9.66
N ILE A 98 -16.18 3.44 8.52
CA ILE A 98 -15.24 4.40 7.91
C ILE A 98 -15.85 4.89 6.60
N LYS A 99 -15.90 6.21 6.42
CA LYS A 99 -16.34 6.80 5.16
C LYS A 99 -15.40 6.38 4.03
N ASN A 100 -15.95 5.91 2.90
CA ASN A 100 -15.21 5.57 1.69
C ASN A 100 -15.66 6.46 0.53
N GLU A 101 -14.72 7.12 -0.12
CA GLU A 101 -14.94 7.90 -1.34
C GLU A 101 -14.27 7.18 -2.53
N ILE A 102 -15.03 7.00 -3.60
CA ILE A 102 -14.57 6.30 -4.81
C ILE A 102 -14.37 7.34 -5.92
N PHE A 103 -13.23 7.27 -6.59
CA PHE A 103 -12.86 8.14 -7.71
C PHE A 103 -12.49 7.27 -8.88
N SER A 104 -13.12 7.50 -10.05
CA SER A 104 -12.78 6.77 -11.27
C SER A 104 -11.78 7.54 -12.13
N TYR A 105 -10.97 6.79 -12.89
CA TYR A 105 -10.14 7.42 -13.93
C TYR A 105 -11.01 8.14 -14.96
N LYS A 106 -12.17 7.57 -15.29
CA LYS A 106 -13.10 8.17 -16.25
C LYS A 106 -13.55 9.55 -15.83
N ASP A 107 -13.93 9.71 -14.55
CA ASP A 107 -14.38 11.01 -14.01
C ASP A 107 -13.23 12.01 -13.89
N LEU A 108 -12.03 11.53 -13.49
CA LEU A 108 -10.89 12.41 -13.23
C LEU A 108 -10.13 12.82 -14.50
N PHE A 109 -10.08 11.95 -15.51
CA PHE A 109 -9.21 12.11 -16.67
C PHE A 109 -9.93 11.98 -18.02
N GLY A 110 -11.22 11.65 -18.03
CA GLY A 110 -12.02 11.44 -19.23
C GLY A 110 -11.80 10.10 -19.93
N VAL A 111 -10.87 9.29 -19.47
CA VAL A 111 -10.53 7.96 -19.99
C VAL A 111 -10.31 6.96 -18.84
N ASP A 112 -10.69 5.70 -19.07
CA ASP A 112 -10.37 4.61 -18.17
C ASP A 112 -9.09 3.88 -18.59
N MET A 113 -8.72 2.81 -17.86
CA MET A 113 -7.51 2.05 -18.15
C MET A 113 -7.61 1.29 -19.47
N ASP A 114 -8.76 0.67 -19.76
CA ASP A 114 -8.98 -0.10 -20.98
C ASP A 114 -8.91 0.80 -22.22
N GLU A 115 -9.55 1.97 -22.18
CA GLU A 115 -9.45 2.99 -23.21
C GLU A 115 -8.02 3.52 -23.38
N SER A 116 -7.34 3.80 -22.26
CA SER A 116 -5.94 4.29 -22.28
C SER A 116 -5.00 3.30 -22.95
N MET A 117 -5.23 1.98 -22.76
CA MET A 117 -4.42 0.96 -23.41
C MET A 117 -4.69 0.86 -24.91
N SER A 118 -5.92 1.13 -25.36
CA SER A 118 -6.27 1.10 -26.79
C SER A 118 -5.63 2.26 -27.58
N ILE A 119 -5.44 3.42 -26.96
CA ILE A 119 -4.93 4.65 -27.60
C ILE A 119 -3.45 4.92 -27.31
N ARG A 120 -2.76 4.11 -26.52
CA ARG A 120 -1.36 4.38 -26.16
C ARG A 120 -0.45 4.49 -27.40
N PRO A 121 0.39 5.52 -27.48
CA PRO A 121 1.13 5.84 -28.71
C PRO A 121 2.32 4.89 -28.97
N SER A 122 2.75 4.13 -27.98
CA SER A 122 3.93 3.24 -28.09
C SER A 122 3.85 2.05 -27.15
N LYS A 123 4.16 0.85 -27.64
CA LYS A 123 4.35 -0.35 -26.82
C LYS A 123 5.55 -0.26 -25.84
N LYS A 124 6.41 0.75 -25.97
CA LYS A 124 7.50 1.00 -25.01
C LYS A 124 7.01 1.49 -23.65
N MET A 125 5.79 2.05 -23.58
CA MET A 125 5.15 2.39 -22.31
C MET A 125 4.37 1.17 -21.82
N THR A 126 4.83 0.55 -20.74
CA THR A 126 4.12 -0.58 -20.12
C THR A 126 2.80 -0.13 -19.51
N SER A 127 1.80 -1.02 -19.49
CA SER A 127 0.50 -0.80 -18.86
C SER A 127 0.65 -0.35 -17.39
N CYS A 128 1.55 -1.00 -16.65
CA CYS A 128 1.86 -0.63 -15.26
C CYS A 128 2.44 0.79 -15.13
N SER A 129 3.22 1.26 -16.11
CA SER A 129 3.77 2.63 -16.10
C SER A 129 2.66 3.68 -16.28
N VAL A 130 1.75 3.44 -17.23
CA VAL A 130 0.59 4.31 -17.50
C VAL A 130 -0.33 4.34 -16.29
N CYS A 131 -0.77 3.16 -15.82
CA CYS A 131 -1.63 3.01 -14.66
C CYS A 131 -1.00 3.66 -13.40
N GLY A 132 0.29 3.44 -13.17
CA GLY A 132 0.99 4.02 -12.02
C GLY A 132 1.03 5.55 -12.05
N THR A 133 1.08 6.16 -13.25
CA THR A 133 1.06 7.62 -13.39
C THR A 133 -0.34 8.16 -13.09
N PHE A 134 -1.38 7.58 -13.66
CA PHE A 134 -2.76 7.97 -13.40
C PHE A 134 -3.14 7.75 -11.92
N ARG A 135 -2.78 6.58 -11.37
CA ARG A 135 -3.07 6.25 -9.97
C ARG A 135 -2.46 7.23 -8.98
N ARG A 136 -1.18 7.61 -9.17
CA ARG A 136 -0.55 8.61 -8.31
C ARG A 136 -1.29 9.95 -8.37
N ARG A 137 -1.65 10.40 -9.57
CA ARG A 137 -2.39 11.66 -9.75
C ARG A 137 -3.80 11.59 -9.17
N ALA A 138 -4.51 10.48 -9.40
CA ALA A 138 -5.85 10.25 -8.85
C ALA A 138 -5.84 10.26 -7.32
N ILE A 139 -4.86 9.61 -6.70
CA ILE A 139 -4.69 9.60 -5.24
C ILE A 139 -4.47 11.02 -4.71
N ASP A 140 -3.67 11.85 -5.38
CA ASP A 140 -3.41 13.23 -4.95
C ASP A 140 -4.69 14.07 -5.01
N ILE A 141 -5.43 13.97 -6.11
CA ILE A 141 -6.73 14.67 -6.29
C ILE A 141 -7.74 14.19 -5.25
N ALA A 142 -7.88 12.88 -5.07
CA ALA A 142 -8.80 12.30 -4.10
C ALA A 142 -8.48 12.73 -2.66
N THR A 143 -7.20 12.75 -2.30
CA THR A 143 -6.74 13.17 -0.97
C THR A 143 -7.08 14.62 -0.69
N ASP A 144 -6.87 15.50 -1.69
CA ASP A 144 -7.23 16.92 -1.60
C ASP A 144 -8.74 17.10 -1.49
N TYR A 145 -9.51 16.37 -2.30
CA TYR A 145 -10.98 16.44 -2.31
C TYR A 145 -11.59 16.09 -0.95
N VAL A 146 -11.08 15.04 -0.30
CA VAL A 146 -11.57 14.66 1.04
C VAL A 146 -11.03 15.57 2.15
N GLY A 147 -10.20 16.57 1.84
CA GLY A 147 -9.60 17.50 2.78
C GLY A 147 -8.63 16.84 3.75
N ALA A 148 -7.96 15.76 3.33
CA ALA A 148 -6.92 15.11 4.12
C ALA A 148 -5.55 15.76 3.85
N ASN A 149 -4.72 15.83 4.90
CA ASN A 149 -3.34 16.32 4.80
C ASN A 149 -2.30 15.20 4.80
N VAL A 150 -2.73 13.96 5.06
CA VAL A 150 -1.91 12.76 5.03
C VAL A 150 -2.58 11.71 4.16
N ILE A 151 -1.81 11.03 3.29
CA ILE A 151 -2.22 9.82 2.56
C ILE A 151 -1.37 8.63 2.97
N ALA A 152 -2.01 7.60 3.51
CA ALA A 152 -1.39 6.34 3.88
C ALA A 152 -1.64 5.28 2.79
N THR A 153 -0.60 4.54 2.42
CA THR A 153 -0.68 3.45 1.45
C THR A 153 -0.11 2.16 2.02
N GLY A 154 -0.67 1.01 1.60
CA GLY A 154 -0.32 -0.31 2.11
C GLY A 154 1.00 -0.90 1.62
N HIS A 155 1.94 -0.07 1.13
CA HIS A 155 3.25 -0.55 0.72
C HIS A 155 4.02 -1.11 1.93
N ASN A 156 4.59 -2.30 1.75
CA ASN A 156 5.27 -3.07 2.77
C ASN A 156 6.79 -3.13 2.55
N LEU A 157 7.51 -3.89 3.39
CA LEU A 157 8.97 -4.04 3.30
C LEU A 157 9.41 -4.66 1.97
N ASP A 158 8.68 -5.68 1.50
CA ASP A 158 8.98 -6.37 0.24
C ASP A 158 8.83 -5.43 -0.95
N ASP A 159 7.77 -4.61 -0.98
CA ASP A 159 7.57 -3.56 -2.01
C ASP A 159 8.69 -2.53 -2.03
N GLN A 160 9.16 -2.15 -0.84
CA GLN A 160 10.24 -1.17 -0.70
C GLN A 160 11.54 -1.71 -1.25
N LEU A 161 11.92 -2.94 -0.89
CA LEU A 161 13.14 -3.59 -1.37
C LEU A 161 13.09 -3.85 -2.88
N GLN A 162 11.95 -4.30 -3.41
CA GLN A 162 11.77 -4.47 -4.86
C GLN A 162 11.94 -3.15 -5.59
N SER A 163 11.34 -2.08 -5.10
CA SER A 163 11.43 -0.75 -5.71
C SER A 163 12.86 -0.19 -5.64
N PHE A 164 13.53 -0.37 -4.51
CA PHE A 164 14.93 0.02 -4.33
C PHE A 164 15.83 -0.71 -5.34
N MET A 165 15.72 -2.05 -5.42
CA MET A 165 16.56 -2.85 -6.31
C MET A 165 16.28 -2.54 -7.79
N ILE A 166 15.02 -2.32 -8.19
CA ILE A 166 14.68 -1.88 -9.54
C ILE A 166 15.39 -0.57 -9.88
N ASN A 167 15.38 0.39 -8.97
CA ASN A 167 16.06 1.68 -9.20
C ASN A 167 17.58 1.54 -9.26
N VAL A 168 18.18 0.66 -8.45
CA VAL A 168 19.61 0.33 -8.51
C VAL A 168 19.99 -0.27 -9.86
N ILE A 169 19.25 -1.29 -10.31
CA ILE A 169 19.50 -1.97 -11.60
C ILE A 169 19.30 -1.00 -12.78
N SER A 170 18.33 -0.08 -12.66
CA SER A 170 18.08 0.92 -13.70
C SER A 170 19.02 2.12 -13.66
N GLY A 171 19.90 2.21 -12.66
CA GLY A 171 20.82 3.35 -12.49
C GLY A 171 20.11 4.66 -12.16
N ASP A 172 18.87 4.62 -11.64
CA ASP A 172 18.06 5.82 -11.33
C ASP A 172 18.36 6.31 -9.90
N VAL A 173 19.45 7.05 -9.74
CA VAL A 173 19.92 7.58 -8.46
C VAL A 173 18.87 8.48 -7.78
N ASN A 174 18.10 9.26 -8.57
CA ASN A 174 17.07 10.13 -8.01
C ASN A 174 15.97 9.32 -7.36
N ARG A 175 15.50 8.25 -8.01
CA ARG A 175 14.45 7.37 -7.44
C ARG A 175 14.98 6.53 -6.28
N ILE A 176 16.26 6.22 -6.20
CA ILE A 176 16.85 5.58 -5.03
C ILE A 176 16.63 6.47 -3.79
N GLY A 177 16.96 7.77 -3.89
CA GLY A 177 16.71 8.72 -2.81
C GLY A 177 15.23 8.81 -2.37
N TRP A 178 14.29 8.62 -3.30
CA TRP A 178 12.85 8.64 -2.98
C TRP A 178 12.34 7.37 -2.28
N THR A 179 13.17 6.35 -2.17
CA THR A 179 12.79 5.14 -1.40
C THR A 179 12.90 5.36 0.10
N TYR A 180 13.63 6.38 0.55
CA TYR A 180 13.70 6.70 1.98
C TYR A 180 12.32 7.11 2.52
N PRO A 181 11.93 6.61 3.71
CA PRO A 181 10.56 6.75 4.22
C PRO A 181 10.21 8.12 4.79
N GLU A 182 11.07 9.12 4.65
CA GLU A 182 10.70 10.49 5.02
C GLU A 182 9.50 10.96 4.20
N PRO A 183 8.53 11.60 4.87
CA PRO A 183 7.36 12.11 4.18
C PRO A 183 7.74 13.15 3.14
N VAL A 184 7.49 12.84 1.88
CA VAL A 184 7.74 13.78 0.78
C VAL A 184 6.51 14.66 0.59
N HIS A 185 6.73 15.97 0.58
CA HIS A 185 5.68 16.94 0.26
C HIS A 185 5.68 17.20 -1.25
N TYR A 186 4.55 16.95 -1.91
CA TYR A 186 4.39 17.18 -3.33
C TYR A 186 3.47 18.38 -3.61
N GLY A 187 3.92 19.25 -4.52
CA GLY A 187 3.11 20.35 -5.05
C GLY A 187 2.91 21.51 -4.07
N THR A 188 1.99 22.41 -4.43
CA THR A 188 1.65 23.62 -3.66
C THR A 188 0.85 23.33 -2.39
N LYS A 189 0.12 22.19 -2.36
CA LYS A 189 -0.54 21.67 -1.16
C LYS A 189 0.33 20.58 -0.55
N LYS A 190 0.65 20.73 0.73
CA LYS A 190 1.54 19.82 1.46
C LYS A 190 0.82 18.52 1.88
N ILE A 191 0.46 17.66 0.92
CA ILE A 191 -0.04 16.33 1.23
C ILE A 191 1.16 15.45 1.56
N LYS A 192 1.15 14.89 2.76
CA LYS A 192 2.18 14.00 3.26
C LYS A 192 1.88 12.55 2.87
N LYS A 193 2.77 11.90 2.12
CA LYS A 193 2.61 10.48 1.74
C LYS A 193 3.36 9.59 2.72
N ILE A 194 2.66 8.61 3.31
CA ILE A 194 3.23 7.71 4.30
C ILE A 194 3.02 6.24 3.95
N LYS A 195 3.92 5.40 4.44
CA LYS A 195 3.91 3.94 4.24
C LYS A 195 4.06 3.24 5.60
N PRO A 196 3.00 3.12 6.41
CA PRO A 196 3.12 2.59 7.77
C PRO A 196 3.61 1.14 7.86
N PHE A 197 3.45 0.35 6.78
CA PHE A 197 3.87 -1.05 6.71
C PHE A 197 5.29 -1.26 6.17
N ILE A 198 6.05 -0.20 5.95
CA ILE A 198 7.37 -0.26 5.30
C ILE A 198 8.40 -1.17 6.02
N GLU A 199 8.21 -1.43 7.30
CA GLU A 199 9.04 -2.34 8.10
C GLU A 199 8.37 -3.70 8.36
N ILE A 200 7.24 -4.02 7.71
CA ILE A 200 6.49 -5.27 7.87
C ILE A 200 6.63 -6.14 6.63
N TYR A 201 6.95 -7.41 6.80
CA TYR A 201 7.02 -8.38 5.70
C TYR A 201 5.65 -8.61 5.06
N GLU A 202 5.60 -8.77 3.75
CA GLU A 202 4.36 -9.11 3.03
C GLU A 202 3.70 -10.37 3.61
N ARG A 203 4.47 -11.42 3.92
CA ARG A 203 3.96 -12.65 4.53
C ARG A 203 3.27 -12.44 5.88
N GLU A 204 3.73 -11.46 6.68
CA GLU A 204 3.12 -11.12 7.95
C GLU A 204 1.76 -10.42 7.73
N ILE A 205 1.65 -9.59 6.69
CA ILE A 205 0.38 -8.94 6.33
C ILE A 205 -0.64 -9.98 5.84
N VAL A 206 -0.21 -10.96 5.02
CA VAL A 206 -1.07 -12.09 4.60
C VAL A 206 -1.62 -12.81 5.83
N PHE A 207 -0.75 -13.18 6.78
CA PHE A 207 -1.17 -13.88 7.97
C PHE A 207 -2.08 -13.01 8.86
N TYR A 208 -1.79 -11.71 8.99
CA TYR A 208 -2.65 -10.76 9.70
C TYR A 208 -4.04 -10.69 9.07
N ALA A 209 -4.13 -10.55 7.75
CA ALA A 209 -5.39 -10.50 7.03
C ALA A 209 -6.24 -11.76 7.27
N LEU A 210 -5.62 -12.94 7.20
CA LEU A 210 -6.29 -14.22 7.48
C LEU A 210 -6.76 -14.31 8.94
N GLN A 211 -5.93 -13.91 9.91
CA GLN A 211 -6.30 -13.97 11.33
C GLN A 211 -7.40 -12.99 11.71
N GLN A 212 -7.52 -11.89 10.98
CA GLN A 212 -8.55 -10.87 11.15
C GLN A 212 -9.79 -11.10 10.26
N ASN A 213 -9.81 -12.18 9.48
CA ASN A 213 -10.87 -12.48 8.51
C ASN A 213 -11.17 -11.29 7.59
N ILE A 214 -10.11 -10.62 7.10
CA ILE A 214 -10.24 -9.52 6.14
C ILE A 214 -10.55 -10.13 4.78
N PRO A 215 -11.68 -9.79 4.15
CA PRO A 215 -11.93 -10.18 2.77
C PRO A 215 -10.97 -9.41 1.85
N PHE A 216 -10.40 -10.07 0.85
CA PHE A 216 -9.58 -9.39 -0.15
C PHE A 216 -9.62 -10.11 -1.49
N GLN A 217 -9.53 -9.34 -2.57
CA GLN A 217 -9.43 -9.88 -3.91
C GLN A 217 -8.07 -10.55 -4.10
N SER A 218 -8.07 -11.78 -4.62
CA SER A 218 -6.87 -12.56 -4.92
C SER A 218 -6.51 -12.58 -6.40
N GLU A 219 -7.43 -12.15 -7.28
CA GLU A 219 -7.19 -12.11 -8.71
C GLU A 219 -6.12 -11.07 -9.07
N GLN A 220 -5.30 -11.44 -10.07
CA GLN A 220 -4.27 -10.56 -10.59
C GLN A 220 -4.83 -9.64 -11.67
N CYS A 221 -4.29 -8.42 -11.74
CA CYS A 221 -4.66 -7.47 -12.78
C CYS A 221 -4.34 -8.04 -14.17
N PRO A 222 -5.27 -8.03 -15.15
CA PRO A 222 -5.05 -8.57 -16.49
C PRO A 222 -3.95 -7.82 -17.26
N TYR A 223 -3.59 -6.62 -16.83
CA TYR A 223 -2.48 -5.84 -17.39
C TYR A 223 -1.15 -6.02 -16.67
N GLN A 224 -1.07 -6.99 -15.74
CA GLN A 224 0.17 -7.27 -15.02
C GLN A 224 1.13 -8.00 -15.97
N ASP A 225 2.01 -7.23 -16.60
CA ASP A 225 3.11 -7.80 -17.38
C ASP A 225 4.07 -8.53 -16.45
N GLU A 226 4.71 -9.61 -16.96
CA GLU A 226 5.86 -10.22 -16.29
C GLU A 226 6.94 -9.15 -16.14
N SER A 227 7.06 -8.61 -14.95
CA SER A 227 7.96 -7.50 -14.69
C SER A 227 9.17 -8.00 -13.92
N ILE A 228 10.31 -7.33 -14.09
CA ILE A 228 11.52 -7.53 -13.29
C ILE A 228 11.23 -7.56 -11.78
N ARG A 229 10.06 -7.04 -11.35
CA ARG A 229 9.61 -7.06 -9.96
C ARG A 229 9.38 -8.48 -9.43
N SER A 230 8.87 -9.41 -10.25
CA SER A 230 8.69 -10.81 -9.87
C SER A 230 10.04 -11.50 -9.64
N GLU A 231 11.00 -11.29 -10.54
CA GLU A 231 12.35 -11.84 -10.42
C GLU A 231 13.05 -11.34 -9.15
N ILE A 232 12.95 -10.04 -8.86
CA ILE A 232 13.51 -9.45 -7.64
C ILE A 232 12.82 -9.98 -6.37
N ARG A 233 11.50 -10.19 -6.43
CA ARG A 233 10.75 -10.83 -5.33
C ARG A 233 11.28 -12.23 -5.05
N GLU A 234 11.44 -13.05 -6.07
CA GLU A 234 11.99 -14.41 -5.95
C GLU A 234 13.40 -14.41 -5.39
N LEU A 235 14.27 -13.52 -5.89
CA LEU A 235 15.62 -13.34 -5.37
C LEU A 235 15.62 -13.05 -3.86
N PHE A 236 14.86 -12.04 -3.41
CA PHE A 236 14.80 -11.71 -1.98
C PHE A 236 14.17 -12.81 -1.14
N ASN A 237 13.17 -13.53 -1.66
CA ASN A 237 12.57 -14.67 -0.96
C ASN A 237 13.57 -15.80 -0.80
N SER A 238 14.29 -16.17 -1.86
CA SER A 238 15.35 -17.19 -1.81
C SER A 238 16.45 -16.82 -0.81
N LEU A 239 16.91 -15.57 -0.82
CA LEU A 239 17.92 -15.11 0.14
C LEU A 239 17.40 -15.16 1.58
N GLU A 240 16.13 -14.80 1.81
CA GLU A 240 15.51 -14.84 3.13
C GLU A 240 15.32 -16.25 3.66
N GLU A 241 15.07 -17.25 2.79
CA GLU A 241 15.00 -18.68 3.17
C GLU A 241 16.34 -19.19 3.69
N HIS A 242 17.45 -18.78 3.06
CA HIS A 242 18.78 -19.19 3.46
C HIS A 242 19.35 -18.37 4.63
N ARG A 243 18.95 -17.11 4.74
CA ARG A 243 19.45 -16.17 5.75
C ARG A 243 18.31 -15.31 6.27
N SER A 244 17.60 -15.82 7.25
CA SER A 244 16.47 -15.13 7.85
C SER A 244 16.85 -13.75 8.38
N GLY A 245 16.05 -12.73 8.05
CA GLY A 245 16.28 -11.33 8.40
C GLY A 245 17.08 -10.54 7.35
N ILE A 246 17.47 -11.16 6.20
CA ILE A 246 18.24 -10.45 5.18
C ILE A 246 17.47 -9.27 4.59
N LYS A 247 16.15 -9.36 4.51
CA LYS A 247 15.31 -8.24 4.04
C LYS A 247 15.41 -7.01 4.95
N TYR A 248 15.45 -7.22 6.27
CA TYR A 248 15.71 -6.13 7.21
C TYR A 248 17.10 -5.54 7.07
N ASN A 249 18.11 -6.40 6.91
CA ASN A 249 19.50 -5.94 6.73
C ASN A 249 19.68 -5.14 5.44
N ALA A 250 18.95 -5.51 4.38
CA ALA A 250 18.99 -4.78 3.11
C ALA A 250 18.19 -3.46 3.15
N TYR A 251 17.25 -3.33 4.09
CA TYR A 251 16.45 -2.12 4.29
C TYR A 251 17.15 -1.09 5.17
N ASN A 252 17.87 -1.51 6.21
CA ASN A 252 18.56 -0.65 7.18
C ASN A 252 19.92 -0.20 6.66
#